data_0eb232e1c9980c80c663d065486a6ef6
#
_entry.id   0eb232e1c9980c80c663d065486a6ef6
#
_cell.length_a   1.000
_cell.length_b   1.000
_cell.length_c   1.000
_cell.angle_alpha   90.00
_cell.angle_beta   90.00
_cell.angle_gamma   90.00
#
_symmetry.space_group_name_H-M   'P 1'
#
loop_
_entity.id
_entity.type
_entity.pdbx_description
1 polymer ?
#
loop_
_entity_poly.entity_id
_entity_poly.type
_entity_poly.pdbx_seq_one_letter_code
_entity_poly.pdbx_strand_id
1 'polypeptide(L)'
;MLGVCLGMQGMVTAYGGTVARVRPAHGEVAAIDHDGAGLFAGLPQGFGAVRYHSLGAVSLPPVLVATAWSEDGVVMGVRHRDLPLEGVQFHPESILSEHGASIIRNFLW
;
A
#
# COMPACT_ATOMS: atom_id res chain seq x y z
N MET A 1 -9.89 9.41 0.35
CA MET A 1 -8.75 9.61 1.27
C MET A 1 -7.65 8.62 0.94
N LEU A 2 -6.42 9.08 0.95
CA LEU A 2 -5.24 8.23 0.73
C LEU A 2 -4.44 8.15 2.03
N GLY A 3 -4.19 6.94 2.53
CA GLY A 3 -3.31 6.70 3.67
C GLY A 3 -1.95 6.17 3.22
N VAL A 4 -0.88 6.77 3.70
CA VAL A 4 0.50 6.38 3.36
C VAL A 4 1.19 5.84 4.61
N CYS A 5 1.76 4.64 4.53
CA CYS A 5 2.51 3.98 5.60
C CYS A 5 1.67 3.86 6.88
N LEU A 6 1.90 4.70 7.89
CA LEU A 6 1.11 4.71 9.12
C LEU A 6 -0.38 5.00 8.85
N GLY A 7 -0.69 5.79 7.82
CA GLY A 7 -2.07 6.05 7.42
C GLY A 7 -2.78 4.80 6.92
N MET A 8 -2.11 3.95 6.15
CA MET A 8 -2.66 2.65 5.74
C MET A 8 -2.87 1.75 6.95
N GLN A 9 -1.90 1.67 7.85
CA GLN A 9 -2.00 0.86 9.06
C GLN A 9 -3.17 1.34 9.94
N GLY A 10 -3.36 2.66 10.05
CA GLY A 10 -4.49 3.24 10.75
C GLY A 10 -5.83 2.85 10.14
N MET A 11 -5.94 2.79 8.81
CA MET A 11 -7.15 2.31 8.15
C MET A 11 -7.45 0.85 8.52
N VAL A 12 -6.42 0.00 8.49
CA VAL A 12 -6.58 -1.42 8.82
C VAL A 12 -7.11 -1.59 10.24
N THR A 13 -6.49 -0.93 11.21
CA THR A 13 -6.91 -1.05 12.61
C THR A 13 -8.25 -0.40 12.88
N ALA A 14 -8.54 0.74 12.25
CA ALA A 14 -9.81 1.45 12.44
C ALA A 14 -11.02 0.61 12.00
N TYR A 15 -10.86 -0.22 10.99
CA TYR A 15 -11.93 -1.09 10.51
C TYR A 15 -11.87 -2.51 11.07
N GLY A 16 -11.02 -2.76 12.07
CA GLY A 16 -11.00 -4.02 12.81
C GLY A 16 -10.01 -5.06 12.31
N GLY A 17 -9.10 -4.69 11.43
CA GLY A 17 -8.01 -5.56 11.02
C GLY A 17 -6.86 -5.56 12.02
N THR A 18 -5.83 -6.34 11.73
CA THR A 18 -4.67 -6.50 12.62
C THR A 18 -3.40 -6.02 11.93
N VAL A 19 -2.65 -5.19 12.63
CA VAL A 19 -1.29 -4.76 12.29
C VAL A 19 -0.34 -5.40 13.29
N ALA A 20 0.70 -6.06 12.80
CA ALA A 20 1.66 -6.77 13.64
C ALA A 20 3.06 -6.69 13.03
N ARG A 21 4.07 -7.20 13.73
CA ARG A 21 5.43 -7.20 13.25
C ARG A 21 5.57 -8.05 11.98
N VAL A 22 6.26 -7.48 11.00
CA VAL A 22 6.69 -8.16 9.77
C VAL A 22 8.20 -7.98 9.65
N ARG A 23 8.83 -8.57 8.62
CA ARG A 23 10.25 -8.34 8.37
C ARG A 23 10.51 -6.83 8.25
N PRO A 24 11.40 -6.25 9.08
CA PRO A 24 11.67 -4.81 9.03
C PRO A 24 12.26 -4.39 7.68
N ALA A 25 11.87 -3.19 7.23
CA ALA A 25 12.40 -2.56 6.04
C ALA A 25 12.83 -1.13 6.37
N HIS A 26 14.05 -0.77 5.97
CA HIS A 26 14.68 0.51 6.30
C HIS A 26 15.22 1.17 5.02
N GLY A 27 14.32 1.71 4.20
CA GLY A 27 14.70 2.32 2.93
C GLY A 27 14.97 1.33 1.82
N GLU A 28 14.48 0.11 1.95
CA GLU A 28 14.60 -0.91 0.90
C GLU A 28 13.61 -0.64 -0.23
N VAL A 29 14.05 -0.87 -1.46
CA VAL A 29 13.15 -0.86 -2.62
C VAL A 29 12.61 -2.28 -2.79
N ALA A 30 11.29 -2.40 -2.75
CA ALA A 30 10.58 -3.65 -2.98
C ALA A 30 9.89 -3.65 -4.34
N ALA A 31 9.79 -4.81 -4.97
CA ALA A 31 8.98 -4.98 -6.17
C ALA A 31 7.51 -5.14 -5.77
N ILE A 32 6.64 -4.35 -6.38
CA ILE A 32 5.22 -4.29 -6.02
C ILE A 32 4.38 -4.95 -7.10
N ASP A 33 3.65 -5.99 -6.73
CA ASP A 33 2.57 -6.55 -7.54
C ASP A 33 1.24 -5.98 -7.08
N HIS A 34 0.32 -5.76 -8.00
CA HIS A 34 -0.92 -5.06 -7.70
C HIS A 34 -2.07 -5.51 -8.60
N ASP A 35 -3.28 -5.05 -8.27
CA ASP A 35 -4.51 -5.42 -8.98
C ASP A 35 -4.76 -4.62 -10.27
N GLY A 36 -3.95 -3.61 -10.56
CA GLY A 36 -4.09 -2.79 -11.76
C GLY A 36 -5.26 -1.81 -11.73
N ALA A 37 -5.88 -1.61 -10.58
CA ALA A 37 -7.05 -0.74 -10.43
C ALA A 37 -6.77 0.40 -9.45
N GLY A 38 -7.64 1.41 -9.42
CA GLY A 38 -7.52 2.53 -8.50
C GLY A 38 -6.16 3.22 -8.62
N LEU A 39 -5.42 3.29 -7.52
CA LEU A 39 -4.09 3.91 -7.48
C LEU A 39 -3.11 3.30 -8.48
N PHE A 40 -3.30 2.04 -8.84
CA PHE A 40 -2.35 1.27 -9.65
C PHE A 40 -2.75 1.19 -11.12
N ALA A 41 -3.80 1.89 -11.51
CA ALA A 41 -4.28 1.88 -12.90
C ALA A 41 -3.17 2.32 -13.87
N GLY A 42 -2.89 1.48 -14.85
CA GLY A 42 -1.89 1.76 -15.89
C GLY A 42 -0.44 1.53 -15.48
N LEU A 43 -0.18 1.07 -14.26
CA LEU A 43 1.20 0.85 -13.79
C LEU A 43 1.68 -0.57 -14.13
N PRO A 44 2.99 -0.76 -14.40
CA PRO A 44 3.54 -2.09 -14.62
C PRO A 44 3.56 -2.89 -13.32
N GLN A 45 3.50 -4.22 -13.44
CA GLN A 45 3.73 -5.10 -12.30
C GLN A 45 5.20 -5.09 -11.93
N GLY A 46 5.48 -5.26 -10.62
CA GLY A 46 6.86 -5.33 -10.14
C GLY A 46 7.60 -4.01 -10.10
N PHE A 47 6.89 -2.87 -10.11
CA PHE A 47 7.58 -1.58 -10.00
C PHE A 47 8.24 -1.43 -8.62
N GLY A 48 9.34 -0.67 -8.55
CA GLY A 48 10.07 -0.45 -7.30
C GLY A 48 9.41 0.61 -6.43
N ALA A 49 9.28 0.31 -5.13
CA ALA A 49 8.75 1.25 -4.15
C ALA A 49 9.53 1.15 -2.83
N VAL A 50 9.75 2.29 -2.20
CA VAL A 50 10.54 2.37 -0.97
C VAL A 50 9.69 2.01 0.24
N ARG A 51 10.25 1.15 1.09
CA ARG A 51 9.63 0.68 2.33
C ARG A 51 10.40 1.18 3.54
N TYR A 52 9.68 1.71 4.53
CA TYR A 52 10.19 2.05 5.86
C TYR A 52 9.18 1.59 6.89
N HIS A 53 9.23 0.32 7.31
CA HIS A 53 8.28 -0.16 8.30
C HIS A 53 8.79 -1.43 8.99
N SER A 54 8.36 -1.63 10.22
CA SER A 54 8.55 -2.87 10.98
C SER A 54 7.23 -3.54 11.32
N LEU A 55 6.11 -2.87 11.04
CA LEU A 55 4.76 -3.38 11.21
C LEU A 55 4.09 -3.44 9.85
N GLY A 56 3.17 -4.38 9.69
CA GLY A 56 2.40 -4.53 8.47
C GLY A 56 1.02 -5.10 8.75
N ALA A 57 0.14 -5.00 7.77
CA ALA A 57 -1.20 -5.57 7.85
C ALA A 57 -1.09 -7.09 7.69
N VAL A 58 -1.51 -7.83 8.72
CA VAL A 58 -1.48 -9.29 8.73
C VAL A 58 -2.87 -9.90 8.62
N SER A 59 -3.91 -9.12 8.91
CA SER A 59 -5.31 -9.55 8.75
C SER A 59 -6.13 -8.33 8.37
N LEU A 60 -6.89 -8.42 7.27
CA LEU A 60 -7.74 -7.35 6.80
C LEU A 60 -9.19 -7.60 7.23
N PRO A 61 -9.92 -6.53 7.62
CA PRO A 61 -11.35 -6.64 7.89
C PRO A 61 -12.11 -6.83 6.57
N PRO A 62 -13.37 -7.32 6.63
CA PRO A 62 -14.14 -7.57 5.40
C PRO A 62 -14.36 -6.37 4.48
N VAL A 63 -14.35 -5.14 5.03
CA VAL A 63 -14.57 -3.92 4.23
C VAL A 63 -13.35 -3.46 3.46
N LEU A 64 -12.16 -4.01 3.74
CA LEU A 64 -10.94 -3.67 3.03
C LEU A 64 -10.48 -4.85 2.17
N VAL A 65 -9.99 -4.55 0.97
CA VAL A 65 -9.37 -5.55 0.10
C VAL A 65 -7.89 -5.22 -0.06
N ALA A 66 -7.06 -6.25 -0.11
CA ALA A 66 -5.65 -6.10 -0.46
C ALA A 66 -5.55 -5.79 -1.95
N THR A 67 -4.78 -4.77 -2.31
CA THR A 67 -4.63 -4.30 -3.69
C THR A 67 -3.20 -4.44 -4.21
N ALA A 68 -2.23 -4.60 -3.33
CA ALA A 68 -0.83 -4.71 -3.71
C ALA A 68 -0.06 -5.52 -2.68
N TRP A 69 1.02 -6.17 -3.13
CA TRP A 69 1.88 -7.02 -2.32
C TRP A 69 3.33 -6.83 -2.72
N SER A 70 4.23 -6.94 -1.74
CA SER A 70 5.66 -7.04 -2.01
C SER A 70 6.03 -8.48 -2.37
N GLU A 71 7.26 -8.67 -2.83
CA GLU A 71 7.77 -9.99 -3.20
C GLU A 71 7.83 -10.97 -2.02
N ASP A 72 7.91 -10.48 -0.79
CA ASP A 72 7.86 -11.29 0.42
C ASP A 72 6.43 -11.53 0.94
N GLY A 73 5.41 -11.13 0.17
CA GLY A 73 4.03 -11.40 0.48
C GLY A 73 3.37 -10.43 1.46
N VAL A 74 4.05 -9.36 1.84
CA VAL A 74 3.48 -8.35 2.73
C VAL A 74 2.49 -7.48 1.95
N VAL A 75 1.31 -7.22 2.53
CA VAL A 75 0.30 -6.34 1.93
C VAL A 75 0.85 -4.92 1.83
N MET A 76 0.90 -4.39 0.62
CA MET A 76 1.44 -3.07 0.31
C MET A 76 0.37 -2.07 -0.09
N GLY A 77 -0.86 -2.49 -0.30
CA GLY A 77 -1.98 -1.63 -0.62
C GLY A 77 -3.29 -2.21 -0.15
N VAL A 78 -4.20 -1.32 0.23
CA VAL A 78 -5.59 -1.68 0.61
C VAL A 78 -6.55 -0.68 0.01
N ARG A 79 -7.79 -1.12 -0.22
CA ARG A 79 -8.88 -0.25 -0.67
C ARG A 79 -10.15 -0.62 0.06
N HIS A 80 -10.93 0.38 0.47
CA HIS A 80 -12.27 0.16 1.01
C HIS A 80 -13.19 -0.28 -0.13
N ARG A 81 -14.08 -1.24 0.15
CA ARG A 81 -14.98 -1.79 -0.87
C ARG A 81 -15.99 -0.77 -1.39
N ASP A 82 -16.44 0.14 -0.54
CA ASP A 82 -17.54 1.04 -0.83
C ASP A 82 -17.18 2.52 -0.79
N LEU A 83 -16.22 2.91 0.04
CA LEU A 83 -15.82 4.29 0.24
C LEU A 83 -14.54 4.62 -0.57
N PRO A 84 -14.34 5.91 -0.94
CA PRO A 84 -13.14 6.32 -1.67
C PRO A 84 -11.92 6.42 -0.75
N LEU A 85 -11.57 5.31 -0.10
CA LEU A 85 -10.43 5.20 0.80
C LEU A 85 -9.47 4.18 0.24
N GLU A 86 -8.22 4.58 0.05
CA GLU A 86 -7.12 3.70 -0.36
C GLU A 86 -5.90 3.98 0.49
N GLY A 87 -5.07 2.97 0.68
CA GLY A 87 -3.84 3.11 1.44
C GLY A 87 -2.71 2.31 0.81
N VAL A 88 -1.48 2.81 1.01
CA VAL A 88 -0.27 2.12 0.59
C VAL A 88 0.71 2.07 1.77
N GLN A 89 1.45 0.96 1.88
CA GLN A 89 2.46 0.77 2.93
C GLN A 89 3.76 1.47 2.57
N PHE A 90 4.08 1.56 1.30
CA PHE A 90 5.31 2.18 0.83
C PHE A 90 5.15 3.71 0.73
N HIS A 91 6.25 4.39 0.42
CA HIS A 91 6.31 5.85 0.28
C HIS A 91 6.35 6.25 -1.19
N PRO A 92 5.19 6.54 -1.83
CA PRO A 92 5.17 6.93 -3.24
C PRO A 92 5.83 8.28 -3.51
N GLU A 93 5.90 9.15 -2.49
CA GLU A 93 6.54 10.46 -2.58
C GLU A 93 8.07 10.39 -2.58
N SER A 94 8.66 9.25 -2.19
CA SER A 94 10.11 9.10 -2.16
C SER A 94 10.70 9.11 -3.56
N ILE A 95 11.84 9.78 -3.74
CA ILE A 95 12.57 9.80 -5.00
C ILE A 95 13.01 8.40 -5.46
N LEU A 96 13.16 7.46 -4.52
CA LEU A 96 13.55 6.08 -4.82
C LEU A 96 12.35 5.20 -5.22
N SER A 97 11.12 5.69 -5.06
CA SER A 97 9.92 4.98 -5.51
C SER A 97 9.64 5.33 -6.96
N GLU A 98 9.37 4.29 -7.77
CA GLU A 98 8.97 4.46 -9.16
C GLU A 98 7.48 4.81 -9.23
N HIS A 99 7.09 5.55 -10.26
CA HIS A 99 5.68 5.85 -10.57
C HIS A 99 4.90 6.55 -9.44
N GLY A 100 5.58 7.18 -8.47
CA GLY A 100 4.91 7.85 -7.37
C GLY A 100 3.95 8.94 -7.82
N ALA A 101 4.35 9.74 -8.81
CA ALA A 101 3.49 10.79 -9.36
C ALA A 101 2.23 10.21 -10.02
N SER A 102 2.35 9.07 -10.70
CA SER A 102 1.19 8.40 -11.31
C SER A 102 0.22 7.87 -10.26
N ILE A 103 0.72 7.34 -9.15
CA ILE A 103 -0.10 6.87 -8.04
C ILE A 103 -0.90 8.04 -7.45
N ILE A 104 -0.24 9.15 -7.15
CA ILE A 104 -0.90 10.34 -6.61
C ILE A 104 -1.95 10.86 -7.61
N ARG A 105 -1.62 10.93 -8.89
CA ARG A 105 -2.55 11.39 -9.92
C ARG A 105 -3.76 10.46 -10.02
N ASN A 106 -3.57 9.16 -9.97
CA ASN A 106 -4.65 8.18 -10.02
C ASN A 106 -5.62 8.36 -8.85
N PHE A 107 -5.11 8.75 -7.68
CA PHE A 107 -5.97 9.03 -6.53
C PHE A 107 -6.79 10.30 -6.73
N LEU A 108 -6.20 11.34 -7.32
CA LEU A 108 -6.85 12.65 -7.51
C LEU A 108 -7.91 12.63 -8.62
N TRP A 109 -7.80 11.73 -9.55
CA TRP A 109 -8.67 11.60 -10.71
C TRP A 109 -9.43 10.26 -10.66
#